data_61c6d3becb09290110c6c55239076a8f
#
_entry.id   61c6d3becb09290110c6c55239076a8f
#
_cell.length_a   1.000
_cell.length_b   1.000
_cell.length_c   1.000
_cell.angle_alpha   90.00
_cell.angle_beta   90.00
_cell.angle_gamma   90.00
#
_symmetry.space_group_name_H-M   'P 1'
#
loop_
_entity.id
_entity.type
_entity.pdbx_description
1 polymer ?
#
loop_
_entity_poly.entity_id
_entity_poly.type
_entity_poly.pdbx_seq_one_letter_code
_entity_poly.pdbx_strand_id
1 'polypeptide(L)'
;IGVERAFSLLALDHAQVIYAEDGSFRVFDSTAWFEHSKDVESIAGARVVRTVNQSVIVPSVLLLKGFDRILLQEMKFNRQNLLERDDYRCQYCGKNLPNKELNMDHVIPRDRGGGTSWENVVISCIRCNSRKSNRLPKEAGMRLLKEPKRPSRRPFVSSLYGKPVEKSWEYFLQSKEK
;
A
#
# COMPACT_ATOMS: atom_id res chain seq x y z
N ILE A 1 0.95 -11.17 2.91
CA ILE A 1 1.56 -12.19 3.78
C ILE A 1 2.25 -13.25 2.93
N GLY A 2 3.25 -13.97 3.49
CA GLY A 2 3.90 -15.08 2.79
C GLY A 2 2.99 -16.31 2.69
N VAL A 3 3.29 -17.19 1.73
CA VAL A 3 2.51 -18.40 1.45
C VAL A 3 2.43 -19.32 2.67
N GLU A 4 3.56 -19.56 3.35
CA GLU A 4 3.61 -20.39 4.56
C GLU A 4 2.69 -19.89 5.66
N ARG A 5 2.70 -18.57 5.91
CA ARG A 5 1.83 -17.97 6.91
C ARG A 5 0.35 -18.03 6.51
N ALA A 6 0.04 -17.92 5.22
CA ALA A 6 -1.34 -18.08 4.73
C ALA A 6 -1.87 -19.48 5.03
N PHE A 7 -1.10 -20.52 4.71
CA PHE A 7 -1.48 -21.90 5.02
C PHE A 7 -1.51 -22.20 6.51
N SER A 8 -0.60 -21.62 7.30
CA SER A 8 -0.65 -21.76 8.77
C SER A 8 -1.93 -21.18 9.36
N LEU A 9 -2.38 -20.01 8.89
CA LEU A 9 -3.64 -19.40 9.35
C LEU A 9 -4.87 -20.24 8.98
N LEU A 10 -4.86 -20.84 7.80
CA LEU A 10 -5.92 -21.75 7.36
C LEU A 10 -5.94 -23.04 8.19
N ALA A 11 -4.79 -23.69 8.37
CA ALA A 11 -4.66 -24.94 9.12
C ALA A 11 -5.07 -24.80 10.60
N LEU A 12 -4.80 -23.62 11.19
CA LEU A 12 -5.20 -23.31 12.56
C LEU A 12 -6.63 -22.77 12.69
N ASP A 13 -7.41 -22.78 11.61
CA ASP A 13 -8.76 -22.24 11.55
C ASP A 13 -8.88 -20.75 11.91
N HIS A 14 -7.79 -19.99 11.79
CA HIS A 14 -7.76 -18.56 12.03
C HIS A 14 -8.17 -17.72 10.79
N ALA A 15 -8.29 -18.35 9.63
CA ALA A 15 -8.70 -17.71 8.39
C ALA A 15 -9.55 -18.62 7.51
N GLN A 16 -10.29 -18.02 6.60
CA GLN A 16 -10.98 -18.66 5.49
C GLN A 16 -10.48 -18.07 4.16
N VAL A 17 -10.60 -18.82 3.08
CA VAL A 17 -10.27 -18.30 1.74
C VAL A 17 -11.50 -17.65 1.14
N ILE A 18 -11.33 -16.45 0.59
CA ILE A 18 -12.32 -15.87 -0.32
C ILE A 18 -11.81 -16.09 -1.74
N TYR A 19 -12.61 -16.77 -2.53
CA TYR A 19 -12.34 -17.07 -3.93
C TYR A 19 -13.39 -16.40 -4.81
N ALA A 20 -12.91 -15.63 -5.81
CA ALA A 20 -13.77 -14.95 -6.76
C ALA A 20 -13.84 -15.77 -8.05
N GLU A 21 -15.04 -16.18 -8.46
CA GLU A 21 -15.30 -16.92 -9.69
C GLU A 21 -16.56 -16.35 -10.32
N ASP A 22 -16.50 -16.00 -11.60
CA ASP A 22 -17.62 -15.49 -12.42
C ASP A 22 -18.44 -14.37 -11.77
N GLY A 23 -17.74 -13.44 -11.07
CA GLY A 23 -18.38 -12.30 -10.41
C GLY A 23 -19.06 -12.64 -9.07
N SER A 24 -19.00 -13.89 -8.63
CA SER A 24 -19.46 -14.33 -7.31
C SER A 24 -18.30 -14.58 -6.36
N PHE A 25 -18.57 -14.52 -5.05
CA PHE A 25 -17.60 -14.86 -4.02
C PHE A 25 -18.02 -16.12 -3.29
N ARG A 26 -17.08 -17.04 -3.17
CA ARG A 26 -17.24 -18.24 -2.34
C ARG A 26 -16.24 -18.18 -1.18
N VAL A 27 -16.69 -18.63 -0.03
CA VAL A 27 -15.85 -18.71 1.18
C VAL A 27 -15.58 -20.16 1.49
N PHE A 28 -14.31 -20.49 1.68
CA PHE A 28 -13.86 -21.85 1.95
C PHE A 28 -13.12 -21.89 3.29
N ASP A 29 -13.42 -22.86 4.13
CA ASP A 29 -12.53 -23.27 5.22
C ASP A 29 -11.32 -24.04 4.68
N SER A 30 -10.42 -24.45 5.56
CA SER A 30 -9.24 -25.19 5.17
C SER A 30 -9.55 -26.48 4.41
N THR A 31 -10.47 -27.29 4.92
CA THR A 31 -10.83 -28.59 4.34
C THR A 31 -11.45 -28.42 2.96
N ALA A 32 -12.45 -27.55 2.85
CA ALA A 32 -13.11 -27.27 1.58
C ALA A 32 -12.16 -26.65 0.56
N TRP A 33 -11.19 -25.82 0.98
CA TRP A 33 -10.17 -25.28 0.10
C TRP A 33 -9.21 -26.33 -0.46
N PHE A 34 -8.80 -27.28 0.38
CA PHE A 34 -7.96 -28.39 -0.05
C PHE A 34 -8.69 -29.30 -1.05
N GLU A 35 -9.97 -29.58 -0.82
CA GLU A 35 -10.81 -30.34 -1.77
C GLU A 35 -11.00 -29.58 -3.09
N HIS A 36 -11.38 -28.31 -3.01
CA HIS A 36 -11.52 -27.45 -4.20
C HIS A 36 -10.22 -27.38 -5.02
N SER A 37 -9.07 -27.41 -4.38
CA SER A 37 -7.77 -27.38 -5.06
C SER A 37 -7.47 -28.65 -5.86
N LYS A 38 -8.10 -29.79 -5.55
CA LYS A 38 -7.92 -31.03 -6.33
C LYS A 38 -8.56 -30.95 -7.71
N ASP A 39 -9.70 -30.26 -7.79
CA ASP A 39 -10.46 -30.15 -9.06
C ASP A 39 -9.84 -29.11 -10.02
N VAL A 40 -8.87 -28.34 -9.54
CA VAL A 40 -8.35 -27.15 -10.23
C VAL A 40 -6.94 -27.35 -10.80
N GLU A 41 -6.51 -28.58 -11.09
CA GLU A 41 -5.24 -28.85 -11.81
C GLU A 41 -5.15 -28.13 -13.17
N SER A 42 -6.25 -27.59 -13.68
CA SER A 42 -6.36 -27.01 -15.02
C SER A 42 -6.55 -25.48 -15.05
N ILE A 43 -6.56 -24.74 -13.93
CA ILE A 43 -6.63 -23.28 -14.01
C ILE A 43 -5.28 -22.73 -14.46
N ALA A 44 -5.19 -22.42 -15.74
CA ALA A 44 -4.03 -21.80 -16.35
C ALA A 44 -3.65 -20.51 -15.60
N GLY A 45 -2.45 -20.50 -14.98
CA GLY A 45 -1.92 -19.35 -14.26
C GLY A 45 -2.12 -19.34 -12.75
N ALA A 46 -2.81 -20.32 -12.14
CA ALA A 46 -2.91 -20.41 -10.69
C ALA A 46 -1.56 -20.76 -10.05
N ARG A 47 -1.19 -20.00 -9.01
CA ARG A 47 -0.02 -20.33 -8.21
C ARG A 47 -0.34 -21.48 -7.29
N VAL A 48 0.42 -22.57 -7.35
CA VAL A 48 0.20 -23.76 -6.53
C VAL A 48 1.40 -24.08 -5.66
N VAL A 49 1.14 -24.71 -4.52
CA VAL A 49 2.14 -25.36 -3.66
C VAL A 49 1.91 -26.87 -3.78
N ARG A 50 2.98 -27.60 -4.07
CA ARG A 50 2.96 -29.07 -4.10
C ARG A 50 3.21 -29.59 -2.69
N THR A 51 2.30 -30.44 -2.23
CA THR A 51 2.44 -31.23 -1.01
C THR A 51 2.79 -32.68 -1.38
N VAL A 52 3.00 -33.55 -0.40
CA VAL A 52 3.29 -34.98 -0.65
C VAL A 52 2.14 -35.67 -1.40
N ASN A 53 0.90 -35.28 -1.12
CA ASN A 53 -0.29 -35.99 -1.60
C ASN A 53 -1.05 -35.25 -2.71
N GLN A 54 -0.88 -33.93 -2.85
CA GLN A 54 -1.64 -33.12 -3.81
C GLN A 54 -1.02 -31.75 -4.07
N SER A 55 -1.45 -31.09 -5.12
CA SER A 55 -1.20 -29.67 -5.34
C SER A 55 -2.31 -28.84 -4.69
N VAL A 56 -1.96 -27.75 -4.04
CA VAL A 56 -2.91 -26.84 -3.38
C VAL A 56 -2.74 -25.44 -3.94
N ILE A 57 -3.83 -24.80 -4.32
CA ILE A 57 -3.84 -23.43 -4.83
C ILE A 57 -3.44 -22.48 -3.70
N VAL A 58 -2.53 -21.56 -3.99
CA VAL A 58 -2.18 -20.48 -3.06
C VAL A 58 -3.33 -19.50 -2.98
N PRO A 59 -3.96 -19.31 -1.81
CA PRO A 59 -5.07 -18.39 -1.66
C PRO A 59 -4.62 -16.94 -1.88
N SER A 60 -5.33 -16.21 -2.73
CA SER A 60 -5.03 -14.80 -3.02
C SER A 60 -5.63 -13.86 -1.98
N VAL A 61 -6.76 -14.25 -1.38
CA VAL A 61 -7.50 -13.46 -0.39
C VAL A 61 -7.87 -14.32 0.80
N LEU A 62 -7.56 -13.84 2.00
CA LEU A 62 -7.92 -14.50 3.25
C LEU A 62 -8.84 -13.61 4.08
N LEU A 63 -9.93 -14.20 4.58
CA LEU A 63 -10.78 -13.61 5.59
C LEU A 63 -10.34 -14.12 6.97
N LEU A 64 -9.81 -13.22 7.80
CA LEU A 64 -9.38 -13.57 9.15
C LEU A 64 -10.60 -13.73 10.07
N LYS A 65 -10.67 -14.84 10.79
CA LYS A 65 -11.71 -15.08 11.79
C LYS A 65 -11.42 -14.29 13.08
N GLY A 66 -12.45 -13.74 13.70
CA GLY A 66 -12.33 -13.03 14.97
C GLY A 66 -11.56 -11.70 14.90
N PHE A 67 -11.29 -11.20 13.69
CA PHE A 67 -10.59 -9.93 13.47
C PHE A 67 -11.60 -8.84 13.09
N ASP A 68 -12.33 -8.36 14.09
CA ASP A 68 -13.35 -7.30 13.95
C ASP A 68 -12.79 -5.88 14.11
N ARG A 69 -11.50 -5.76 14.49
CA ARG A 69 -10.85 -4.47 14.72
C ARG A 69 -9.87 -4.15 13.60
N ILE A 70 -10.13 -3.07 12.90
CA ILE A 70 -9.12 -2.46 12.04
C ILE A 70 -8.05 -1.86 12.97
N LEU A 71 -6.90 -2.52 13.08
CA LEU A 71 -5.74 -1.94 13.72
C LEU A 71 -5.30 -0.74 12.90
N LEU A 72 -5.75 0.44 13.32
CA LEU A 72 -5.29 1.70 12.76
C LEU A 72 -3.83 1.91 13.21
N GLN A 73 -2.89 1.31 12.50
CA GLN A 73 -1.49 1.63 12.72
C GLN A 73 -1.25 3.07 12.29
N GLU A 74 -0.81 3.87 13.24
CA GLU A 74 -0.32 5.21 12.93
C GLU A 74 0.78 5.12 11.87
N MET A 75 0.64 5.95 10.83
CA MET A 75 1.62 5.99 9.77
C MET A 75 2.92 6.58 10.30
N LYS A 76 4.01 5.77 10.28
CA LYS A 76 5.34 6.23 10.67
C LYS A 76 5.84 7.29 9.68
N PHE A 77 6.40 8.37 10.20
CA PHE A 77 7.05 9.37 9.37
C PHE A 77 8.35 8.78 8.79
N ASN A 78 8.39 8.60 7.49
CA ASN A 78 9.57 8.19 6.74
C ASN A 78 9.47 8.68 5.29
N ARG A 79 10.59 8.60 4.57
CA ARG A 79 10.67 9.07 3.17
C ARG A 79 9.66 8.36 2.24
N GLN A 80 9.50 7.05 2.39
CA GLN A 80 8.60 6.28 1.52
C GLN A 80 7.16 6.72 1.70
N ASN A 81 6.69 6.81 2.94
CA ASN A 81 5.34 7.24 3.25
C ASN A 81 5.10 8.72 2.86
N LEU A 82 6.14 9.54 2.89
CA LEU A 82 6.07 10.93 2.45
C LEU A 82 5.94 11.03 0.92
N LEU A 83 6.69 10.22 0.16
CA LEU A 83 6.55 10.09 -1.29
C LEU A 83 5.13 9.66 -1.68
N GLU A 84 4.58 8.67 -0.97
CA GLU A 84 3.22 8.20 -1.19
C GLU A 84 2.17 9.27 -0.88
N ARG A 85 2.32 10.02 0.23
CA ARG A 85 1.42 11.13 0.58
C ARG A 85 1.38 12.20 -0.52
N ASP A 86 2.54 12.50 -1.09
CA ASP A 86 2.72 13.57 -2.07
C ASP A 86 2.63 13.08 -3.53
N ASP A 87 2.12 11.85 -3.74
CA ASP A 87 1.90 11.24 -5.06
C ASP A 87 3.17 11.24 -5.95
N TYR A 88 4.35 11.07 -5.34
CA TYR A 88 5.65 11.11 -6.04
C TYR A 88 5.85 12.39 -6.86
N ARG A 89 5.27 13.51 -6.42
CA ARG A 89 5.29 14.81 -7.10
C ARG A 89 5.95 15.89 -6.25
N CYS A 90 6.64 16.79 -6.94
CA CYS A 90 7.12 17.99 -6.29
C CYS A 90 5.96 18.87 -5.83
N GLN A 91 5.86 19.16 -4.55
CA GLN A 91 4.78 19.97 -3.97
C GLN A 91 4.87 21.48 -4.29
N TYR A 92 5.92 21.91 -4.96
CA TYR A 92 6.06 23.29 -5.43
C TYR A 92 5.73 23.46 -6.91
N CYS A 93 6.25 22.60 -7.80
CA CYS A 93 6.04 22.75 -9.26
C CYS A 93 5.10 21.70 -9.85
N GLY A 94 4.65 20.71 -9.08
CA GLY A 94 3.71 19.68 -9.54
C GLY A 94 4.29 18.61 -10.46
N LYS A 95 5.58 18.67 -10.80
CA LYS A 95 6.18 17.69 -11.70
C LYS A 95 6.30 16.34 -11.02
N ASN A 96 5.90 15.29 -11.74
CA ASN A 96 6.17 13.92 -11.38
C ASN A 96 7.56 13.55 -11.89
N LEU A 97 8.44 13.09 -11.00
CA LEU A 97 9.85 12.85 -11.30
C LEU A 97 10.30 11.53 -10.67
N PRO A 98 11.34 10.89 -11.21
CA PRO A 98 11.96 9.72 -10.59
C PRO A 98 12.40 10.00 -9.15
N ASN A 99 12.32 9.00 -8.28
CA ASN A 99 12.64 9.12 -6.85
C ASN A 99 14.03 9.70 -6.56
N LYS A 100 15.00 9.49 -7.47
CA LYS A 100 16.36 10.05 -7.37
C LYS A 100 16.42 11.57 -7.54
N GLU A 101 15.41 12.16 -8.16
CA GLU A 101 15.29 13.61 -8.38
C GLU A 101 14.38 14.31 -7.36
N LEU A 102 13.82 13.53 -6.43
CA LEU A 102 12.94 14.01 -5.37
C LEU A 102 13.65 14.01 -4.02
N ASN A 103 13.52 15.08 -3.28
CA ASN A 103 14.05 15.28 -1.93
C ASN A 103 12.95 15.59 -0.93
N MET A 104 13.25 15.33 0.35
CA MET A 104 12.46 15.83 1.47
C MET A 104 12.90 17.28 1.75
N ASP A 105 11.95 18.21 1.76
CA ASP A 105 12.18 19.61 2.04
C ASP A 105 11.36 20.07 3.26
N HIS A 106 11.98 20.80 4.16
CA HIS A 106 11.30 21.44 5.29
C HIS A 106 10.67 22.75 4.85
N VAL A 107 9.36 22.87 4.89
CA VAL A 107 8.60 24.07 4.52
C VAL A 107 9.12 25.26 5.33
N ILE A 108 9.16 25.14 6.65
CA ILE A 108 9.89 26.02 7.56
C ILE A 108 11.28 25.42 7.75
N PRO A 109 12.35 26.07 7.33
CA PRO A 109 13.71 25.54 7.45
C PRO A 109 14.07 25.19 8.91
N ARG A 110 14.93 24.18 9.07
CA ARG A 110 15.39 23.74 10.41
C ARG A 110 16.06 24.87 11.19
N ASP A 111 16.89 25.66 10.52
CA ASP A 111 17.58 26.83 11.11
C ASP A 111 16.62 27.94 11.56
N ARG A 112 15.36 27.84 11.14
CA ARG A 112 14.28 28.76 11.55
C ARG A 112 13.29 28.09 12.51
N GLY A 113 13.68 26.99 13.16
CA GLY A 113 12.86 26.27 14.12
C GLY A 113 11.89 25.27 13.52
N GLY A 114 11.97 24.98 12.20
CA GLY A 114 11.12 23.99 11.55
C GLY A 114 11.45 22.55 12.00
N GLY A 115 10.47 21.87 12.58
CA GLY A 115 10.60 20.47 12.99
C GLY A 115 10.46 19.50 11.81
N THR A 116 10.93 18.26 12.00
CA THR A 116 10.72 17.16 11.05
C THR A 116 9.41 16.47 11.40
N SER A 117 8.32 16.89 10.77
CA SER A 117 6.96 16.35 10.99
C SER A 117 6.17 16.26 9.70
N TRP A 118 5.02 15.61 9.76
CA TRP A 118 4.09 15.50 8.63
C TRP A 118 3.61 16.88 8.13
N GLU A 119 3.51 17.83 9.03
CA GLU A 119 2.97 19.17 8.78
C GLU A 119 4.03 20.15 8.25
N ASN A 120 5.31 19.77 8.36
CA ASN A 120 6.40 20.65 7.95
C ASN A 120 7.32 20.09 6.87
N VAL A 121 7.17 18.82 6.48
CA VAL A 121 8.04 18.23 5.44
C VAL A 121 7.20 17.84 4.22
N VAL A 122 7.69 18.18 3.04
CA VAL A 122 7.08 17.86 1.74
C VAL A 122 8.10 17.24 0.79
N ILE A 123 7.59 16.55 -0.23
CA ILE A 123 8.41 16.12 -1.35
C ILE A 123 8.59 17.27 -2.32
N SER A 124 9.85 17.54 -2.66
CA SER A 124 10.23 18.57 -3.64
C SER A 124 11.25 18.04 -4.64
N CYS A 125 11.28 18.55 -5.85
CA CYS A 125 12.37 18.24 -6.76
C CYS A 125 13.65 19.00 -6.33
N ILE A 126 14.82 18.44 -6.69
CA ILE A 126 16.13 19.04 -6.38
C ILE A 126 16.16 20.51 -6.77
N ARG A 127 15.64 20.84 -7.94
CA ARG A 127 15.61 22.20 -8.48
C ARG A 127 14.80 23.19 -7.62
N CYS A 128 13.59 22.79 -7.20
CA CYS A 128 12.75 23.60 -6.33
C CYS A 128 13.34 23.71 -4.93
N ASN A 129 13.89 22.61 -4.40
CA ASN A 129 14.55 22.60 -3.10
C ASN A 129 15.75 23.57 -3.07
N SER A 130 16.64 23.51 -4.08
CA SER A 130 17.77 24.43 -4.20
C SER A 130 17.33 25.89 -4.36
N ARG A 131 16.27 26.14 -5.16
CA ARG A 131 15.72 27.50 -5.32
C ARG A 131 15.15 28.03 -4.01
N LYS A 132 14.45 27.21 -3.24
CA LYS A 132 13.91 27.61 -1.94
C LYS A 132 15.02 27.86 -0.93
N SER A 133 16.01 26.96 -0.89
CA SER A 133 17.12 27.04 0.06
C SER A 133 16.60 27.23 1.50
N ASN A 134 17.28 28.00 2.33
CA ASN A 134 16.92 28.29 3.72
C ASN A 134 15.88 29.42 3.89
N ARG A 135 14.94 29.53 2.95
CA ARG A 135 13.88 30.54 2.94
C ARG A 135 12.50 29.89 3.12
N LEU A 136 11.54 30.66 3.60
CA LEU A 136 10.14 30.26 3.54
C LEU A 136 9.68 30.21 2.07
N PRO A 137 8.69 29.38 1.71
CA PRO A 137 8.18 29.32 0.33
C PRO A 137 7.78 30.69 -0.21
N LYS A 138 7.09 31.49 0.58
CA LYS A 138 6.67 32.87 0.19
C LYS A 138 7.87 33.78 -0.12
N GLU A 139 8.93 33.70 0.68
CA GLU A 139 10.17 34.48 0.47
C GLU A 139 10.92 34.07 -0.81
N ALA A 140 10.77 32.79 -1.19
CA ALA A 140 11.34 32.27 -2.44
C ALA A 140 10.42 32.47 -3.66
N GLY A 141 9.30 33.15 -3.52
CA GLY A 141 8.29 33.32 -4.56
C GLY A 141 7.64 31.98 -4.96
N MET A 142 7.49 31.10 -4.00
CA MET A 142 6.96 29.75 -4.19
C MET A 142 5.73 29.53 -3.31
N ARG A 143 4.85 28.64 -3.75
CA ARG A 143 3.71 28.19 -2.95
C ARG A 143 3.61 26.68 -2.98
N LEU A 144 3.04 26.11 -1.94
CA LEU A 144 2.69 24.69 -1.90
C LEU A 144 1.43 24.43 -2.72
N LEU A 145 1.39 23.30 -3.40
CA LEU A 145 0.20 22.80 -4.09
C LEU A 145 -0.88 22.36 -3.10
N LYS A 146 -0.43 21.71 -2.02
CA LYS A 146 -1.30 21.26 -0.92
C LYS A 146 -0.63 21.60 0.41
N GLU A 147 -1.41 21.93 1.41
CA GLU A 147 -0.93 22.07 2.77
C GLU A 147 -0.51 20.69 3.30
N PRO A 148 0.72 20.54 3.84
CA PRO A 148 1.17 19.26 4.34
C PRO A 148 0.40 18.88 5.61
N LYS A 149 -0.23 17.72 5.59
CA LYS A 149 -0.98 17.18 6.72
C LYS A 149 -0.57 15.73 6.96
N ARG A 150 -0.74 15.27 8.20
CA ARG A 150 -0.58 13.86 8.53
C ARG A 150 -1.66 13.04 7.81
N PRO A 151 -1.29 11.98 7.08
CA PRO A 151 -2.29 11.11 6.47
C PRO A 151 -3.14 10.43 7.54
N SER A 152 -4.44 10.44 7.38
CA SER A 152 -5.38 9.85 8.35
C SER A 152 -5.33 8.32 8.41
N ARG A 153 -4.86 7.68 7.33
CA ARG A 153 -4.73 6.22 7.21
C ARG A 153 -3.53 5.87 6.35
N ARG A 154 -2.92 4.71 6.62
CA ARG A 154 -2.04 4.07 5.66
C ARG A 154 -2.93 3.57 4.52
N PRO A 155 -2.74 4.01 3.28
CA PRO A 155 -3.39 3.35 2.17
C PRO A 155 -2.86 1.91 2.16
N PHE A 156 -3.71 0.95 2.48
CA PHE A 156 -3.35 -0.48 2.47
C PHE A 156 -2.78 -0.90 1.11
N VAL A 157 -3.06 -0.11 0.10
CA VAL A 157 -2.80 -0.37 -1.32
C VAL A 157 -1.57 0.33 -1.86
N SER A 158 -1.01 1.32 -1.14
CA SER A 158 0.11 2.12 -1.67
C SER A 158 1.37 1.30 -1.96
N SER A 159 1.59 0.21 -1.22
CA SER A 159 2.70 -0.72 -1.50
C SER A 159 2.51 -1.54 -2.79
N LEU A 160 1.35 -1.48 -3.41
CA LEU A 160 1.00 -2.19 -4.65
C LEU A 160 1.11 -1.27 -5.88
N TYR A 161 1.26 0.05 -5.70
CA TYR A 161 1.45 0.97 -6.82
C TYR A 161 2.67 0.55 -7.66
N GLY A 162 2.43 0.29 -8.95
CA GLY A 162 3.46 -0.14 -9.89
C GLY A 162 3.75 -1.64 -9.92
N LYS A 163 3.03 -2.46 -9.12
CA LYS A 163 3.05 -3.92 -9.24
C LYS A 163 1.78 -4.40 -9.93
N PRO A 164 1.85 -5.44 -10.78
CA PRO A 164 0.64 -6.03 -11.33
C PRO A 164 -0.22 -6.54 -10.18
N VAL A 165 -1.43 -6.01 -10.09
CA VAL A 165 -2.42 -6.42 -9.09
C VAL A 165 -3.12 -7.65 -9.63
N GLU A 166 -3.24 -8.68 -8.84
CA GLU A 166 -3.99 -9.88 -9.18
C GLU A 166 -5.47 -9.52 -9.37
N LYS A 167 -6.11 -10.00 -10.43
CA LYS A 167 -7.51 -9.64 -10.78
C LYS A 167 -8.49 -9.87 -9.63
N SER A 168 -8.28 -10.90 -8.82
CA SER A 168 -9.09 -11.19 -7.63
C SER A 168 -9.08 -10.05 -6.59
N TRP A 169 -8.05 -9.21 -6.58
CA TRP A 169 -7.92 -8.10 -5.63
C TRP A 169 -8.66 -6.83 -6.08
N GLU A 170 -8.98 -6.68 -7.35
CA GLU A 170 -9.67 -5.51 -7.89
C GLU A 170 -10.99 -5.25 -7.16
N TYR A 171 -11.72 -6.32 -6.83
CA TYR A 171 -12.99 -6.25 -6.09
C TYR A 171 -12.86 -5.68 -4.67
N PHE A 172 -11.68 -5.84 -4.04
CA PHE A 172 -11.44 -5.40 -2.66
C PHE A 172 -10.70 -4.06 -2.59
N LEU A 173 -10.12 -3.61 -3.70
CA LEU A 173 -9.28 -2.43 -3.78
C LEU A 173 -10.00 -1.23 -4.38
N GLN A 174 -11.20 -1.39 -4.89
CA GLN A 174 -12.03 -0.27 -5.34
C GLN A 174 -12.36 0.61 -4.13
N SER A 175 -11.56 1.66 -3.93
CA SER A 175 -11.93 2.73 -3.01
C SER A 175 -13.18 3.41 -3.58
N LYS A 176 -14.29 3.36 -2.84
CA LYS A 176 -15.41 4.26 -3.12
C LYS A 176 -14.89 5.67 -2.93
N GLU A 177 -14.62 6.37 -4.02
CA GLU A 177 -14.52 7.83 -4.00
C GLU A 177 -15.83 8.37 -3.45
N LYS A 178 -15.77 9.00 -2.30
CA LYS A 178 -16.81 9.89 -1.77
C LYS A 178 -16.19 11.26 -1.59
#